data_3cbb7804da8c562d04b8cb5d7943f027
#
_entry.id   3cbb7804da8c562d04b8cb5d7943f027
#
_cell.length_a   1.000
_cell.length_b   1.000
_cell.length_c   1.000
_cell.angle_alpha   90.00
_cell.angle_beta   90.00
_cell.angle_gamma   90.00
#
_symmetry.space_group_name_H-M   'P 1'
#
loop_
_entity.id
_entity.type
_entity.pdbx_description
1 polymer ?
#
loop_
_entity_poly.entity_id
_entity_poly.type
_entity_poly.pdbx_seq_one_letter_code
_entity_poly.pdbx_strand_id
1 'polypeptide(L)'
;MTLQPEKHTRKGGRSARRAARVNAPIIHQPALVPNIPVYEVANAEGVEQIHDLAMRIVESIGVDFRDAESLEIWEKTDAEIQNERVRVSRDLSLIHI
;
A
#
# COMPACT_ATOMS: atom_id res chain seq x y z
N MET A 1 -65.41 7.32 10.43
CA MET A 1 -64.39 7.75 9.48
C MET A 1 -63.15 6.86 9.68
N THR A 2 -63.00 5.83 8.88
CA THR A 2 -61.88 4.89 8.96
C THR A 2 -60.74 5.43 8.10
N LEU A 3 -59.66 5.88 8.73
CA LEU A 3 -58.42 6.19 8.05
C LEU A 3 -57.80 4.88 7.54
N GLN A 4 -57.86 4.68 6.21
CA GLN A 4 -57.13 3.58 5.59
C GLN A 4 -55.64 3.92 5.64
N PRO A 5 -54.76 3.01 6.06
CA PRO A 5 -53.34 3.21 6.02
C PRO A 5 -52.89 3.33 4.54
N GLU A 6 -52.31 4.46 4.17
CA GLU A 6 -51.70 4.61 2.86
C GLU A 6 -50.65 3.50 2.67
N LYS A 7 -50.92 2.65 1.68
CA LYS A 7 -49.93 1.65 1.23
C LYS A 7 -48.74 2.41 0.68
N HIS A 8 -47.67 2.52 1.46
CA HIS A 8 -46.36 2.90 0.95
C HIS A 8 -45.92 1.89 -0.12
N THR A 9 -46.28 2.16 -1.36
CA THR A 9 -45.77 1.44 -2.52
C THR A 9 -44.25 1.70 -2.58
N ARG A 10 -43.45 0.67 -2.32
CA ARG A 10 -42.01 0.70 -2.51
C ARG A 10 -41.72 1.03 -3.97
N LYS A 11 -41.47 2.31 -4.28
CA LYS A 11 -41.09 2.76 -5.62
C LYS A 11 -39.72 2.16 -5.97
N GLY A 12 -39.71 1.26 -6.95
CA GLY A 12 -38.50 0.79 -7.61
C GLY A 12 -38.00 -0.59 -7.10
N GLY A 13 -38.07 -1.57 -7.97
CA GLY A 13 -37.46 -2.89 -7.77
C GLY A 13 -35.95 -2.85 -7.91
N ARG A 14 -35.30 -4.03 -7.83
CA ARG A 14 -33.83 -4.20 -7.95
C ARG A 14 -33.28 -3.60 -9.25
N SER A 15 -33.99 -3.69 -10.37
CA SER A 15 -33.64 -3.12 -11.66
C SER A 15 -33.60 -1.59 -11.65
N ALA A 16 -34.59 -0.95 -11.02
CA ALA A 16 -34.64 0.51 -10.91
C ALA A 16 -33.47 1.06 -10.04
N ARG A 17 -33.12 0.37 -8.96
CA ARG A 17 -31.95 0.73 -8.12
C ARG A 17 -30.63 0.58 -8.88
N ARG A 18 -30.51 -0.46 -9.70
CA ARG A 18 -29.32 -0.68 -10.53
C ARG A 18 -29.20 0.41 -11.59
N ALA A 19 -30.30 0.73 -12.29
CA ALA A 19 -30.32 1.81 -13.28
C ALA A 19 -29.97 3.17 -12.67
N ALA A 20 -30.49 3.47 -11.48
CA ALA A 20 -30.16 4.70 -10.77
C ALA A 20 -28.66 4.81 -10.42
N ARG A 21 -27.99 3.68 -10.07
CA ARG A 21 -26.55 3.67 -9.79
C ARG A 21 -25.72 3.85 -11.06
N VAL A 22 -26.11 3.23 -12.17
CA VAL A 22 -25.40 3.33 -13.45
C VAL A 22 -25.51 4.72 -14.03
N ASN A 23 -26.68 5.35 -13.89
CA ASN A 23 -26.95 6.70 -14.42
C ASN A 23 -26.65 7.83 -13.42
N ALA A 24 -26.13 7.49 -12.21
CA ALA A 24 -25.73 8.53 -11.26
C ALA A 24 -24.55 9.32 -11.80
N PRO A 25 -24.57 10.64 -11.72
CA PRO A 25 -23.46 11.46 -12.13
C PRO A 25 -22.22 11.11 -11.29
N ILE A 26 -21.07 11.03 -11.96
CA ILE A 26 -19.79 10.86 -11.26
C ILE A 26 -19.49 12.16 -10.51
N ILE A 27 -19.71 12.13 -9.20
CA ILE A 27 -19.34 13.27 -8.35
C ILE A 27 -17.86 13.12 -8.03
N HIS A 28 -17.06 14.02 -8.54
CA HIS A 28 -15.63 14.09 -8.20
C HIS A 28 -15.51 14.65 -6.78
N GLN A 29 -15.28 13.77 -5.83
CA GLN A 29 -15.02 14.19 -4.45
C GLN A 29 -13.55 14.63 -4.33
N PRO A 30 -13.27 15.81 -3.79
CA PRO A 30 -11.90 16.22 -3.54
C PRO A 30 -11.25 15.27 -2.52
N ALA A 31 -9.95 15.09 -2.65
CA ALA A 31 -9.19 14.29 -1.68
C ALA A 31 -9.37 14.87 -0.27
N LEU A 32 -9.61 13.98 0.68
CA LEU A 32 -9.67 14.36 2.09
C LEU A 32 -8.26 14.79 2.53
N VAL A 33 -8.13 16.06 2.86
CA VAL A 33 -6.88 16.58 3.46
C VAL A 33 -7.04 16.49 4.97
N PRO A 34 -6.30 15.60 5.65
CA PRO A 34 -6.37 15.50 7.09
C PRO A 34 -5.80 16.77 7.72
N ASN A 35 -6.57 17.39 8.59
CA ASN A 35 -6.17 18.58 9.34
C ASN A 35 -5.60 18.22 10.72
N ILE A 36 -5.21 16.95 10.88
CA ILE A 36 -4.62 16.41 12.10
C ILE A 36 -3.10 16.37 11.89
N PRO A 37 -2.29 16.93 12.80
CA PRO A 37 -0.85 16.85 12.71
C PRO A 37 -0.40 15.38 12.76
N VAL A 38 0.61 15.03 11.96
CA VAL A 38 1.21 13.69 11.99
C VAL A 38 1.89 13.51 13.35
N TYR A 39 1.54 12.42 14.04
CA TYR A 39 2.22 12.06 15.28
C TYR A 39 3.54 11.37 14.96
N GLU A 40 4.64 12.01 15.31
CA GLU A 40 5.99 11.46 15.13
C GLU A 40 6.44 10.76 16.41
N VAL A 41 6.67 9.45 16.32
CA VAL A 41 7.16 8.62 17.44
C VAL A 41 8.67 8.78 17.63
N ALA A 42 9.40 8.97 16.51
CA ALA A 42 10.85 9.15 16.49
C ALA A 42 11.20 10.52 15.89
N ASN A 43 12.23 11.16 16.44
CA ASN A 43 12.81 12.34 15.83
C ASN A 43 13.62 11.99 14.57
N ALA A 44 14.10 12.99 13.83
CA ALA A 44 14.86 12.80 12.61
C ALA A 44 16.12 11.95 12.82
N GLU A 45 16.85 12.17 13.91
CA GLU A 45 18.03 11.38 14.27
C GLU A 45 17.69 9.91 14.52
N GLY A 46 16.59 9.62 15.21
CA GLY A 46 16.11 8.26 15.43
C GLY A 46 15.75 7.54 14.14
N VAL A 47 15.14 8.25 13.19
CA VAL A 47 14.83 7.71 11.85
C VAL A 47 16.11 7.39 11.08
N GLU A 48 17.11 8.27 11.12
CA GLU A 48 18.42 8.02 10.49
C GLU A 48 19.12 6.80 11.09
N GLN A 49 19.10 6.65 12.41
CA GLN A 49 19.68 5.49 13.09
C GLN A 49 18.99 4.18 12.67
N ILE A 50 17.66 4.17 12.58
CA ILE A 50 16.90 3.01 12.10
C ILE A 50 17.27 2.69 10.65
N HIS A 51 17.36 3.70 9.80
CA HIS A 51 17.77 3.53 8.40
C HIS A 51 19.17 2.95 8.29
N ASP A 52 20.15 3.49 9.02
CA ASP A 52 21.53 3.00 9.02
C ASP A 52 21.63 1.55 9.51
N LEU A 53 20.88 1.19 10.54
CA LEU A 53 20.80 -0.19 11.02
C LEU A 53 20.19 -1.13 9.98
N ALA A 54 19.12 -0.71 9.30
CA ALA A 54 18.49 -1.49 8.23
C ALA A 54 19.49 -1.73 7.07
N MET A 55 20.21 -0.70 6.65
CA MET A 55 21.24 -0.83 5.61
C MET A 55 22.36 -1.79 6.04
N ARG A 56 22.83 -1.72 7.27
CA ARG A 56 23.84 -2.64 7.81
C ARG A 56 23.36 -4.09 7.84
N ILE A 57 22.11 -4.33 8.16
CA ILE A 57 21.51 -5.68 8.14
C ILE A 57 21.51 -6.22 6.71
N VAL A 58 21.01 -5.46 5.76
CA VAL A 58 20.93 -5.87 4.34
C VAL A 58 22.32 -6.13 3.75
N GLU A 59 23.31 -5.32 4.12
CA GLU A 59 24.68 -5.42 3.60
C GLU A 59 25.50 -6.54 4.28
N SER A 60 25.41 -6.70 5.59
CA SER A 60 26.24 -7.63 6.34
C SER A 60 25.59 -8.99 6.55
N ILE A 61 24.30 -9.07 6.80
CA ILE A 61 23.55 -10.29 7.04
C ILE A 61 22.90 -10.76 5.74
N GLY A 62 22.23 -9.86 5.02
CA GLY A 62 21.48 -10.16 3.81
C GLY A 62 20.08 -10.68 4.08
N VAL A 63 19.38 -10.99 3.00
CA VAL A 63 18.00 -11.49 2.98
C VAL A 63 17.93 -12.79 2.19
N ASP A 64 17.23 -13.79 2.68
CA ASP A 64 17.03 -15.05 1.98
C ASP A 64 15.87 -14.91 0.97
N PHE A 65 16.17 -15.16 -0.29
CA PHE A 65 15.20 -15.24 -1.38
C PHE A 65 15.00 -16.71 -1.76
N ARG A 66 13.82 -17.24 -1.50
CA ARG A 66 13.47 -18.63 -1.79
C ARG A 66 12.80 -18.84 -3.14
N ASP A 67 12.88 -17.84 -3.97
CA ASP A 67 12.33 -17.83 -5.32
C ASP A 67 13.45 -17.76 -6.35
N ALA A 68 13.47 -18.73 -7.27
CA ALA A 68 14.52 -18.84 -8.28
C ALA A 68 14.53 -17.66 -9.25
N GLU A 69 13.38 -17.16 -9.64
CA GLU A 69 13.26 -16.01 -10.53
C GLU A 69 13.86 -14.73 -9.89
N SER A 70 13.61 -14.54 -8.60
CA SER A 70 14.19 -13.44 -7.85
C SER A 70 15.71 -13.53 -7.79
N LEU A 71 16.28 -14.72 -7.61
CA LEU A 71 17.73 -14.94 -7.59
C LEU A 71 18.37 -14.64 -8.96
N GLU A 72 17.72 -15.04 -10.06
CA GLU A 72 18.18 -14.71 -11.41
C GLU A 72 18.19 -13.20 -11.70
N ILE A 73 17.25 -12.46 -11.10
CA ILE A 73 17.22 -11.00 -11.20
C ILE A 73 18.41 -10.40 -10.41
N TRP A 74 18.68 -10.90 -9.20
CA TRP A 74 19.79 -10.44 -8.39
C TRP A 74 21.16 -10.76 -9.01
N GLU A 75 21.32 -11.90 -9.71
CA GLU A 75 22.54 -12.28 -10.41
C GLU A 75 22.95 -11.26 -11.50
N LYS A 76 22.00 -10.48 -12.01
CA LYS A 76 22.25 -9.41 -12.99
C LYS A 76 22.68 -8.10 -12.34
N THR A 77 22.82 -8.06 -11.04
CA THR A 77 23.23 -6.89 -10.26
C THR A 77 24.57 -7.14 -9.58
N ASP A 78 25.12 -6.13 -8.94
CA ASP A 78 26.36 -6.25 -8.14
C ASP A 78 26.11 -6.79 -6.71
N ALA A 79 24.98 -7.46 -6.50
CA ALA A 79 24.68 -8.09 -5.21
C ALA A 79 25.49 -9.36 -4.99
N GLU A 80 25.90 -9.60 -3.75
CA GLU A 80 26.57 -10.83 -3.35
C GLU A 80 25.52 -11.92 -3.04
N ILE A 81 25.59 -13.04 -3.75
CA ILE A 81 24.64 -14.15 -3.60
C ILE A 81 25.37 -15.36 -3.07
N GLN A 82 24.90 -15.91 -1.95
CA GLN A 82 25.35 -17.19 -1.38
C GLN A 82 24.15 -18.10 -1.18
N ASN A 83 23.97 -19.08 -2.06
CA ASN A 83 22.79 -19.94 -2.14
C ASN A 83 21.51 -19.11 -2.34
N GLU A 84 20.65 -18.98 -1.34
CA GLU A 84 19.44 -18.17 -1.34
C GLU A 84 19.63 -16.80 -0.67
N ARG A 85 20.79 -16.59 -0.04
CA ARG A 85 21.09 -15.35 0.70
C ARG A 85 21.71 -14.30 -0.21
N VAL A 86 21.05 -13.15 -0.27
CA VAL A 86 21.49 -12.01 -1.06
C VAL A 86 21.90 -10.89 -0.11
N ARG A 87 23.13 -10.40 -0.27
CA ARG A 87 23.64 -9.21 0.40
C ARG A 87 23.72 -8.08 -0.60
N VAL A 88 23.18 -6.95 -0.24
CA VAL A 88 23.08 -5.80 -1.12
C VAL A 88 23.86 -4.64 -0.50
N SER A 89 24.77 -4.05 -1.26
CA SER A 89 25.48 -2.86 -0.81
C SER A 89 24.51 -1.68 -0.60
N ARG A 90 24.90 -0.74 0.26
CA ARG A 90 24.11 0.46 0.52
C ARG A 90 23.80 1.22 -0.76
N ASP A 91 24.79 1.37 -1.64
CA ASP A 91 24.63 2.10 -2.89
C ASP A 91 23.64 1.44 -3.82
N LEU A 92 23.69 0.12 -3.97
CA LEU A 92 22.75 -0.63 -4.78
C LEU A 92 21.32 -0.57 -4.19
N SER A 93 21.19 -0.65 -2.88
CA SER A 93 19.91 -0.54 -2.18
C SER A 93 19.26 0.84 -2.37
N LEU A 94 20.03 1.91 -2.36
CA LEU A 94 19.54 3.29 -2.52
C LEU A 94 19.16 3.66 -3.96
N ILE A 95 19.72 3.00 -4.96
CA ILE A 95 19.39 3.23 -6.39
C ILE A 95 17.90 2.93 -6.66
N HIS A 96 17.30 2.00 -5.94
CA HIS A 96 15.93 1.54 -6.15
C HIS A 96 14.89 2.24 -5.24
N ILE A 97 15.30 3.19 -4.44
CA ILE A 97 14.44 4.04 -3.64
C ILE A 97 14.19 5.36 -4.36
#